data_dc9f8aaeb4f675fe15c2d185e7146310
#
_entry.id   dc9f8aaeb4f675fe15c2d185e7146310
#
_cell.length_a   1.000
_cell.length_b   1.000
_cell.length_c   1.000
_cell.angle_alpha   90.00
_cell.angle_beta   90.00
_cell.angle_gamma   90.00
#
_symmetry.space_group_name_H-M   'P 1'
#
loop_
_entity.id
_entity.type
_entity.pdbx_description
1 polymer ?
#
loop_
_entity_poly.entity_id
_entity_poly.type
_entity_poly.pdbx_seq_one_letter_code
_entity_poly.pdbx_strand_id
1 'polypeptide(L)'
;TEEQGAVIGINLGNTYGSLACINQHGRADVIANESGERQIATRIAFNGDQVYHGNEATPQLIRNAPNVIDNFVNLVGRSYDDLKEEEKVRKSAQVLNINGVPSFEVEVNGTKTVLSAFDVLVRFIGVLYNAAKDFMSGVPIVGAVLSVPMWYSDAQNEAIAAAAKEAGLHLLELVAAPAAALTAYGLTMPKPTGELPSHPDGDEGLPYAPEKILDRNVVVVDFGGTSLDVTVYAARAGLFSKLAYVHDKTVGGRAIDDVLVQHFAKEFTKKTKVSIGDQDARAWAKLRNESELTKRSLSASNSAQCSVESLAEGVDFSGSINRMRLNLLASSIYQTAVDDVKKAIES
;
A
#
# COMPACT_ATOMS: atom_id res chain seq x y z
N THR A 1 22.64 30.77 10.62
CA THR A 1 21.23 30.39 10.79
C THR A 1 21.08 29.07 10.07
N GLU A 2 21.03 27.95 10.79
CA GLU A 2 20.59 26.66 10.22
C GLU A 2 19.19 26.88 9.66
N GLU A 3 19.01 26.71 8.37
CA GLU A 3 17.70 26.71 7.75
C GLU A 3 16.89 25.59 8.44
N GLN A 4 15.90 25.98 9.22
CA GLN A 4 14.95 25.05 9.85
C GLN A 4 14.12 24.43 8.72
N GLY A 5 14.58 23.28 8.22
CA GLY A 5 13.86 22.51 7.22
C GLY A 5 13.01 21.43 7.85
N ALA A 6 12.07 20.91 7.09
CA ALA A 6 11.20 19.81 7.51
C ALA A 6 11.79 18.45 7.17
N VAL A 7 11.54 17.48 8.03
CA VAL A 7 11.74 16.05 7.73
C VAL A 7 10.38 15.45 7.39
N ILE A 8 10.31 14.67 6.32
CA ILE A 8 9.11 13.95 5.91
C ILE A 8 9.23 12.46 6.19
N GLY A 9 8.09 11.84 6.50
CA GLY A 9 7.94 10.39 6.57
C GLY A 9 7.30 9.85 5.29
N ILE A 10 7.82 8.78 4.72
CA ILE A 10 7.26 8.11 3.55
C ILE A 10 7.00 6.66 3.91
N ASN A 11 5.73 6.23 3.84
CA ASN A 11 5.41 4.81 3.81
C ASN A 11 5.41 4.33 2.36
N LEU A 12 6.35 3.46 2.03
CA LEU A 12 6.53 2.92 0.69
C LEU A 12 5.86 1.55 0.56
N GLY A 13 4.53 1.55 0.46
CA GLY A 13 3.76 0.32 0.30
C GLY A 13 3.72 -0.16 -1.15
N ASN A 14 3.56 -1.47 -1.34
CA ASN A 14 3.48 -2.08 -2.68
C ASN A 14 2.16 -1.76 -3.42
N THR A 15 1.09 -1.44 -2.70
CA THR A 15 -0.22 -1.09 -3.29
C THR A 15 -0.53 0.39 -3.16
N TYR A 16 -0.22 0.97 -2.01
CA TYR A 16 -0.39 2.39 -1.70
C TYR A 16 0.80 2.90 -0.90
N GLY A 17 1.27 4.08 -1.26
CA GLY A 17 2.19 4.87 -0.44
C GLY A 17 1.46 5.97 0.30
N SER A 18 2.09 6.54 1.30
CA SER A 18 1.61 7.73 2.00
C SER A 18 2.77 8.59 2.47
N LEU A 19 2.48 9.86 2.66
CA LEU A 19 3.42 10.90 3.09
C LEU A 19 2.96 11.50 4.40
N ALA A 20 3.89 11.83 5.27
CA ALA A 20 3.60 12.55 6.51
C ALA A 20 4.67 13.59 6.81
N CYS A 21 4.28 14.61 7.53
CA CYS A 21 5.20 15.62 8.07
C CYS A 21 4.81 15.97 9.50
N ILE A 22 5.71 16.62 10.22
CA ILE A 22 5.38 17.24 11.51
C ILE A 22 4.77 18.62 11.23
N ASN A 23 3.54 18.82 11.66
CA ASN A 23 2.84 20.09 11.53
C ASN A 23 3.36 21.13 12.55
N GLN A 24 2.90 22.38 12.44
CA GLN A 24 3.27 23.49 13.33
C GLN A 24 2.91 23.28 14.82
N HIS A 25 2.10 22.28 15.13
CA HIS A 25 1.75 21.89 16.50
C HIS A 25 2.60 20.72 17.03
N GLY A 26 3.64 20.31 16.29
CA GLY A 26 4.50 19.19 16.67
C GLY A 26 3.87 17.82 16.52
N ARG A 27 2.76 17.69 15.76
CA ARG A 27 2.07 16.43 15.49
C ARG A 27 2.37 15.93 14.10
N ALA A 28 2.54 14.62 13.97
CA ALA A 28 2.61 13.99 12.66
C ALA A 28 1.23 14.04 11.98
N ASP A 29 1.22 14.55 10.75
CA ASP A 29 0.04 14.61 9.89
C ASP A 29 0.32 13.97 8.55
N VAL A 30 -0.65 13.20 8.04
CA VAL A 30 -0.55 12.59 6.71
C VAL A 30 -0.90 13.65 5.67
N ILE A 31 0.02 13.85 4.73
CA ILE A 31 -0.13 14.79 3.62
C ILE A 31 -1.19 14.23 2.64
N ALA A 32 -2.18 15.03 2.32
CA ALA A 32 -3.12 14.72 1.25
C ALA A 32 -2.55 15.23 -0.10
N ASN A 33 -2.83 14.49 -1.18
CA ASN A 33 -2.56 14.97 -2.53
C ASN A 33 -3.55 16.09 -2.93
N GLU A 34 -3.41 16.64 -4.13
CA GLU A 34 -4.28 17.70 -4.65
C GLU A 34 -5.77 17.31 -4.68
N SER A 35 -6.07 16.02 -4.82
CA SER A 35 -7.44 15.48 -4.77
C SER A 35 -7.94 15.20 -3.35
N GLY A 36 -7.19 15.55 -2.31
CA GLY A 36 -7.54 15.32 -0.91
C GLY A 36 -7.30 13.87 -0.43
N GLU A 37 -6.66 13.03 -1.21
CA GLU A 37 -6.39 11.64 -0.90
C GLU A 37 -5.09 11.49 -0.11
N ARG A 38 -5.11 10.73 0.97
CA ARG A 38 -3.98 10.47 1.85
C ARG A 38 -3.22 9.19 1.50
N GLN A 39 -3.80 8.36 0.65
CA GLN A 39 -3.18 7.16 0.10
C GLN A 39 -2.96 7.37 -1.40
N ILE A 40 -1.72 7.24 -1.83
CA ILE A 40 -1.30 7.39 -3.22
C ILE A 40 -1.06 5.99 -3.78
N ALA A 41 -1.83 5.60 -4.79
CA ALA A 41 -1.67 4.28 -5.40
C ALA A 41 -0.24 4.11 -5.95
N THR A 42 0.41 3.00 -5.63
CA THR A 42 1.76 2.67 -6.13
C THR A 42 1.66 2.21 -7.58
N ARG A 43 1.47 3.20 -8.48
CA ARG A 43 1.12 3.00 -9.86
C ARG A 43 1.59 4.15 -10.74
N ILE A 44 2.08 3.81 -11.94
CA ILE A 44 2.43 4.76 -13.01
C ILE A 44 1.82 4.24 -14.30
N ALA A 45 1.24 5.13 -15.11
CA ALA A 45 0.68 4.80 -16.40
C ALA A 45 1.18 5.75 -17.49
N PHE A 46 1.46 5.20 -18.67
CA PHE A 46 1.93 5.93 -19.84
C PHE A 46 0.84 5.91 -20.91
N ASN A 47 0.48 7.08 -21.45
CA ASN A 47 -0.52 7.19 -22.50
C ASN A 47 -0.17 8.33 -23.46
N GLY A 48 0.45 8.00 -24.56
CA GLY A 48 1.02 8.98 -25.48
C GLY A 48 2.16 9.76 -24.81
N ASP A 49 2.02 11.08 -24.77
CA ASP A 49 2.95 12.02 -24.12
C ASP A 49 2.65 12.24 -22.62
N GLN A 50 1.55 11.69 -22.13
CA GLN A 50 1.11 11.87 -20.75
C GLN A 50 1.58 10.72 -19.86
N VAL A 51 2.02 11.07 -18.66
CA VAL A 51 2.36 10.12 -17.59
C VAL A 51 1.46 10.41 -16.40
N TYR A 52 0.68 9.41 -16.00
CA TYR A 52 -0.20 9.47 -14.85
C TYR A 52 0.45 8.77 -13.67
N HIS A 53 0.25 9.30 -12.48
CA HIS A 53 0.84 8.77 -11.25
C HIS A 53 -0.22 8.55 -10.18
N GLY A 54 0.05 7.60 -9.29
CA GLY A 54 -0.83 7.39 -8.15
C GLY A 54 -2.26 7.04 -8.56
N ASN A 55 -3.21 7.70 -7.93
CA ASN A 55 -4.64 7.43 -8.13
C ASN A 55 -5.13 7.82 -9.53
N GLU A 56 -4.52 8.81 -10.17
CA GLU A 56 -4.83 9.21 -11.54
C GLU A 56 -4.45 8.14 -12.59
N ALA A 57 -3.49 7.28 -12.27
CA ALA A 57 -3.14 6.14 -13.11
C ALA A 57 -4.17 5.00 -13.06
N THR A 58 -5.06 4.98 -12.06
CA THR A 58 -6.04 3.89 -11.85
C THR A 58 -7.02 3.71 -13.02
N PRO A 59 -7.62 4.77 -13.61
CA PRO A 59 -8.48 4.62 -14.78
C PRO A 59 -7.79 4.04 -16.02
N GLN A 60 -6.45 4.15 -16.10
CA GLN A 60 -5.67 3.62 -17.21
C GLN A 60 -5.64 2.08 -17.21
N LEU A 61 -5.84 1.41 -16.07
CA LEU A 61 -6.00 -0.04 -16.00
C LEU A 61 -7.17 -0.55 -16.85
N ILE A 62 -8.19 0.27 -17.06
CA ILE A 62 -9.36 -0.09 -17.88
C ILE A 62 -9.10 0.16 -19.37
N ARG A 63 -8.36 1.23 -19.67
CA ARG A 63 -8.22 1.74 -21.05
C ARG A 63 -6.92 1.30 -21.71
N ASN A 64 -5.86 1.11 -20.92
CA ASN A 64 -4.50 0.96 -21.39
C ASN A 64 -3.64 0.11 -20.43
N ALA A 65 -4.20 -0.99 -19.92
CA ALA A 65 -3.58 -1.84 -18.94
C ALA A 65 -2.11 -2.26 -19.24
N PRO A 66 -1.72 -2.58 -20.50
CA PRO A 66 -0.34 -2.96 -20.80
C PRO A 66 0.70 -1.85 -20.52
N ASN A 67 0.27 -0.58 -20.50
CA ASN A 67 1.12 0.57 -20.20
C ASN A 67 0.96 1.09 -18.77
N VAL A 68 0.37 0.30 -17.88
CA VAL A 68 0.25 0.61 -16.46
C VAL A 68 1.18 -0.30 -15.67
N ILE A 69 2.09 0.29 -14.91
CA ILE A 69 2.97 -0.43 -13.99
C ILE A 69 2.44 -0.23 -12.57
N ASP A 70 2.09 -1.32 -11.91
CA ASP A 70 1.58 -1.30 -10.54
C ASP A 70 2.29 -2.37 -9.67
N ASN A 71 2.24 -2.25 -8.36
CA ASN A 71 2.80 -3.21 -7.39
C ASN A 71 4.26 -3.62 -7.70
N PHE A 72 5.09 -2.67 -8.05
CA PHE A 72 6.47 -2.89 -8.48
C PHE A 72 7.49 -2.81 -7.35
N VAL A 73 7.14 -2.22 -6.20
CA VAL A 73 8.09 -1.95 -5.10
C VAL A 73 8.73 -3.25 -4.59
N ASN A 74 7.93 -4.31 -4.45
CA ASN A 74 8.42 -5.62 -4.00
C ASN A 74 9.40 -6.31 -4.97
N LEU A 75 9.54 -5.80 -6.19
CA LEU A 75 10.45 -6.37 -7.20
C LEU A 75 11.83 -5.73 -7.18
N VAL A 76 11.93 -4.53 -6.61
CA VAL A 76 13.16 -3.74 -6.58
C VAL A 76 14.23 -4.47 -5.76
N GLY A 77 15.44 -4.56 -6.29
CA GLY A 77 16.57 -5.23 -5.65
C GLY A 77 16.50 -6.77 -5.65
N ARG A 78 15.54 -7.37 -6.38
CA ARG A 78 15.42 -8.82 -6.54
C ARG A 78 15.87 -9.27 -7.93
N SER A 79 16.37 -10.51 -8.03
CA SER A 79 16.56 -11.16 -9.31
C SER A 79 15.21 -11.59 -9.91
N TYR A 80 15.08 -11.51 -11.24
CA TYR A 80 13.88 -12.01 -11.94
C TYR A 80 13.63 -13.50 -11.66
N ASP A 81 14.70 -14.30 -11.52
CA ASP A 81 14.60 -15.74 -11.30
C ASP A 81 14.05 -16.08 -9.89
N ASP A 82 14.16 -15.16 -8.93
CA ASP A 82 13.60 -15.31 -7.58
C ASP A 82 12.10 -14.99 -7.52
N LEU A 83 11.52 -14.50 -8.63
CA LEU A 83 10.11 -14.14 -8.68
C LEU A 83 9.25 -15.39 -8.92
N LYS A 84 8.15 -15.49 -8.20
CA LYS A 84 7.12 -16.50 -8.44
C LYS A 84 6.30 -16.14 -9.69
N GLU A 85 5.65 -17.12 -10.30
CA GLU A 85 4.85 -16.91 -11.51
C GLU A 85 3.72 -15.90 -11.31
N GLU A 86 3.07 -15.88 -10.13
CA GLU A 86 2.04 -14.89 -9.80
C GLU A 86 2.57 -13.44 -9.67
N GLU A 87 3.88 -13.29 -9.47
CA GLU A 87 4.54 -11.97 -9.45
C GLU A 87 4.91 -11.49 -10.86
N LYS A 88 5.10 -12.43 -11.81
CA LYS A 88 5.47 -12.16 -13.20
C LYS A 88 4.26 -11.87 -14.08
N VAL A 89 3.22 -12.71 -13.98
CA VAL A 89 2.00 -12.58 -14.79
C VAL A 89 1.03 -11.62 -14.12
N ARG A 90 0.69 -10.52 -14.80
CA ARG A 90 -0.13 -9.44 -14.26
C ARG A 90 -1.26 -9.08 -15.21
N LYS A 91 -2.26 -8.38 -14.69
CA LYS A 91 -3.34 -7.76 -15.50
C LYS A 91 -2.95 -6.38 -16.04
N SER A 92 -1.86 -5.81 -15.54
CA SER A 92 -1.16 -4.60 -15.98
C SER A 92 0.06 -4.95 -16.83
N ALA A 93 1.05 -4.06 -16.96
CA ALA A 93 2.31 -4.33 -17.64
C ALA A 93 2.99 -5.60 -17.09
N GLN A 94 3.39 -6.50 -18.00
CA GLN A 94 4.04 -7.75 -17.62
C GLN A 94 5.45 -7.52 -17.12
N VAL A 95 5.91 -8.36 -16.19
CA VAL A 95 7.29 -8.34 -15.72
C VAL A 95 8.15 -9.14 -16.69
N LEU A 96 9.15 -8.49 -17.25
CA LEU A 96 10.11 -9.07 -18.19
C LEU A 96 11.46 -9.34 -17.52
N ASN A 97 12.14 -10.34 -17.99
CA ASN A 97 13.55 -10.60 -17.64
C ASN A 97 14.47 -9.81 -18.58
N ILE A 98 15.09 -8.76 -18.07
CA ILE A 98 16.13 -8.05 -18.82
C ILE A 98 17.45 -8.22 -18.06
N ASN A 99 18.28 -9.15 -18.53
CA ASN A 99 19.58 -9.47 -17.91
C ASN A 99 19.47 -9.84 -16.41
N GLY A 100 18.44 -10.59 -16.03
CA GLY A 100 18.19 -10.98 -14.65
C GLY A 100 17.45 -9.92 -13.81
N VAL A 101 17.15 -8.74 -14.37
CA VAL A 101 16.49 -7.64 -13.67
C VAL A 101 14.99 -7.59 -14.01
N PRO A 102 14.09 -7.58 -13.02
CA PRO A 102 12.67 -7.35 -13.23
C PRO A 102 12.42 -6.01 -13.91
N SER A 103 11.84 -6.02 -15.09
CA SER A 103 11.65 -4.86 -15.95
C SER A 103 10.28 -4.87 -16.60
N PHE A 104 9.85 -3.73 -17.15
CA PHE A 104 8.57 -3.55 -17.82
C PHE A 104 8.80 -2.92 -19.18
N GLU A 105 8.10 -3.38 -20.20
CA GLU A 105 8.01 -2.68 -21.49
C GLU A 105 6.71 -1.89 -21.53
N VAL A 106 6.82 -0.62 -21.76
CA VAL A 106 5.69 0.32 -21.92
C VAL A 106 5.89 1.15 -23.18
N GLU A 107 4.79 1.64 -23.74
CA GLU A 107 4.85 2.54 -24.88
C GLU A 107 4.78 4.00 -24.41
N VAL A 108 5.81 4.77 -24.75
CA VAL A 108 5.91 6.20 -24.46
C VAL A 108 6.05 6.93 -25.80
N ASN A 109 5.11 7.78 -26.14
CA ASN A 109 5.09 8.52 -27.41
C ASN A 109 5.26 7.61 -28.66
N GLY A 110 4.56 6.48 -28.67
CA GLY A 110 4.66 5.52 -29.77
C GLY A 110 5.95 4.71 -29.80
N THR A 111 6.84 4.87 -28.80
CA THR A 111 8.11 4.16 -28.72
C THR A 111 8.09 3.19 -27.55
N LYS A 112 8.41 1.93 -27.82
CA LYS A 112 8.60 0.92 -26.78
C LYS A 112 9.80 1.28 -25.93
N THR A 113 9.55 1.43 -24.65
CA THR A 113 10.55 1.81 -23.64
C THR A 113 10.60 0.74 -22.55
N VAL A 114 11.79 0.28 -22.23
CA VAL A 114 12.00 -0.67 -21.12
C VAL A 114 12.43 0.10 -19.88
N LEU A 115 11.71 -0.15 -18.79
CA LEU A 115 11.99 0.44 -17.47
C LEU A 115 12.20 -0.70 -16.48
N SER A 116 13.31 -0.71 -15.76
CA SER A 116 13.49 -1.62 -14.64
C SER A 116 12.56 -1.27 -13.48
N ALA A 117 12.29 -2.21 -12.58
CA ALA A 117 11.55 -1.93 -11.35
C ALA A 117 12.21 -0.80 -10.53
N PHE A 118 13.54 -0.70 -10.59
CA PHE A 118 14.30 0.38 -9.98
C PHE A 118 13.98 1.74 -10.63
N ASP A 119 14.01 1.87 -11.97
CA ASP A 119 13.70 3.11 -12.69
C ASP A 119 12.26 3.59 -12.39
N VAL A 120 11.33 2.63 -12.27
CA VAL A 120 9.94 2.92 -11.90
C VAL A 120 9.86 3.45 -10.47
N LEU A 121 10.63 2.87 -9.53
CA LEU A 121 10.68 3.33 -8.15
C LEU A 121 11.28 4.72 -8.04
N VAL A 122 12.37 5.02 -8.74
CA VAL A 122 12.97 6.37 -8.79
C VAL A 122 11.92 7.41 -9.19
N ARG A 123 11.16 7.13 -10.27
CA ARG A 123 10.08 8.02 -10.73
C ARG A 123 8.99 8.18 -9.67
N PHE A 124 8.57 7.10 -9.04
CA PHE A 124 7.50 7.12 -8.04
C PHE A 124 7.91 7.88 -6.77
N ILE A 125 9.15 7.67 -6.28
CA ILE A 125 9.69 8.46 -5.16
C ILE A 125 9.76 9.95 -5.54
N GLY A 126 10.15 10.28 -6.76
CA GLY A 126 10.15 11.65 -7.27
C GLY A 126 8.76 12.30 -7.23
N VAL A 127 7.72 11.55 -7.58
CA VAL A 127 6.31 12.00 -7.47
C VAL A 127 5.93 12.28 -6.03
N LEU A 128 6.23 11.36 -5.11
CA LEU A 128 5.97 11.53 -3.68
C LEU A 128 6.71 12.74 -3.12
N TYR A 129 7.98 12.91 -3.50
CA TYR A 129 8.80 14.03 -3.06
C TYR A 129 8.28 15.38 -3.57
N ASN A 130 7.84 15.45 -4.83
CA ASN A 130 7.24 16.66 -5.39
C ASN A 130 5.89 16.97 -4.69
N ALA A 131 5.04 15.99 -4.47
CA ALA A 131 3.81 16.18 -3.71
C ALA A 131 4.06 16.72 -2.29
N ALA A 132 5.13 16.25 -1.64
CA ALA A 132 5.53 16.77 -0.34
C ALA A 132 6.02 18.24 -0.44
N LYS A 133 6.81 18.61 -1.45
CA LYS A 133 7.27 19.99 -1.67
C LYS A 133 6.09 20.95 -1.90
N ASP A 134 5.14 20.55 -2.72
CA ASP A 134 3.95 21.35 -3.04
C ASP A 134 3.11 21.58 -1.78
N PHE A 135 2.90 20.54 -0.98
CA PHE A 135 2.21 20.66 0.30
C PHE A 135 2.95 21.56 1.29
N MET A 136 4.27 21.45 1.37
CA MET A 136 5.11 22.23 2.30
C MET A 136 5.22 23.70 1.91
N SER A 137 4.75 24.11 0.73
CA SER A 137 4.62 25.53 0.30
C SER A 137 5.87 26.38 0.53
N GLY A 138 7.04 25.87 0.15
CA GLY A 138 8.32 26.58 0.24
C GLY A 138 9.13 26.31 1.49
N VAL A 139 8.67 25.52 2.44
CA VAL A 139 9.50 25.03 3.53
C VAL A 139 10.49 23.99 2.98
N PRO A 140 11.83 24.17 3.16
CA PRO A 140 12.80 23.20 2.66
C PRO A 140 12.62 21.84 3.29
N ILE A 141 12.64 20.77 2.48
CA ILE A 141 12.69 19.39 2.98
C ILE A 141 14.17 19.01 3.11
N VAL A 142 14.64 18.87 4.36
CA VAL A 142 16.04 18.56 4.67
C VAL A 142 16.34 17.08 4.66
N GLY A 143 15.31 16.23 4.69
CA GLY A 143 15.47 14.79 4.59
C GLY A 143 14.17 14.03 4.74
N ALA A 144 14.24 12.72 4.53
CA ALA A 144 13.13 11.82 4.67
C ALA A 144 13.50 10.53 5.43
N VAL A 145 12.52 9.98 6.14
CA VAL A 145 12.56 8.62 6.70
C VAL A 145 11.58 7.77 5.92
N LEU A 146 12.02 6.62 5.40
CA LEU A 146 11.18 5.69 4.66
C LEU A 146 10.89 4.45 5.50
N SER A 147 9.64 4.04 5.58
CA SER A 147 9.28 2.76 6.16
C SER A 147 9.25 1.65 5.11
N VAL A 148 9.85 0.51 5.44
CA VAL A 148 9.98 -0.66 4.58
C VAL A 148 9.54 -1.93 5.33
N PRO A 149 9.04 -2.96 4.62
CA PRO A 149 8.72 -4.24 5.23
C PRO A 149 9.95 -4.91 5.87
N MET A 150 9.73 -5.66 6.95
CA MET A 150 10.82 -6.36 7.65
C MET A 150 11.43 -7.54 6.85
N TRP A 151 10.70 -8.05 5.86
CA TRP A 151 11.17 -9.19 5.05
C TRP A 151 12.07 -8.78 3.87
N TYR A 152 12.26 -7.47 3.67
CA TYR A 152 13.16 -7.02 2.62
C TYR A 152 14.61 -7.44 2.94
N SER A 153 15.30 -7.93 1.92
CA SER A 153 16.73 -8.22 2.00
C SER A 153 17.57 -6.94 2.03
N ASP A 154 18.83 -7.06 2.42
CA ASP A 154 19.78 -5.95 2.38
C ASP A 154 19.88 -5.36 0.97
N ALA A 155 19.91 -6.21 -0.08
CA ALA A 155 19.93 -5.77 -1.47
C ALA A 155 18.68 -4.95 -1.86
N GLN A 156 17.50 -5.30 -1.34
CA GLN A 156 16.28 -4.52 -1.55
C GLN A 156 16.37 -3.17 -0.82
N ASN A 157 16.83 -3.16 0.41
CA ASN A 157 16.99 -1.95 1.19
C ASN A 157 18.03 -1.00 0.55
N GLU A 158 19.16 -1.52 0.09
CA GLU A 158 20.18 -0.77 -0.64
C GLU A 158 19.62 -0.19 -1.94
N ALA A 159 18.85 -0.97 -2.70
CA ALA A 159 18.23 -0.50 -3.94
C ALA A 159 17.19 0.60 -3.68
N ILE A 160 16.40 0.53 -2.60
CA ILE A 160 15.45 1.57 -2.20
C ILE A 160 16.20 2.84 -1.79
N ALA A 161 17.27 2.72 -1.02
CA ALA A 161 18.09 3.86 -0.63
C ALA A 161 18.73 4.54 -1.85
N ALA A 162 19.24 3.74 -2.82
CA ALA A 162 19.78 4.25 -4.07
C ALA A 162 18.71 4.96 -4.91
N ALA A 163 17.50 4.41 -5.01
CA ALA A 163 16.38 5.01 -5.73
C ALA A 163 15.95 6.35 -5.10
N ALA A 164 15.90 6.43 -3.77
CA ALA A 164 15.61 7.68 -3.07
C ALA A 164 16.66 8.77 -3.40
N LYS A 165 17.94 8.42 -3.37
CA LYS A 165 19.03 9.31 -3.71
C LYS A 165 18.96 9.76 -5.18
N GLU A 166 18.68 8.85 -6.11
CA GLU A 166 18.57 9.17 -7.54
C GLU A 166 17.35 10.06 -7.83
N ALA A 167 16.27 9.89 -7.07
CA ALA A 167 15.10 10.78 -7.10
C ALA A 167 15.37 12.18 -6.48
N GLY A 168 16.57 12.44 -5.99
CA GLY A 168 16.95 13.70 -5.35
C GLY A 168 16.45 13.85 -3.91
N LEU A 169 16.01 12.77 -3.28
CA LEU A 169 15.55 12.75 -1.90
C LEU A 169 16.72 12.43 -0.95
N HIS A 170 16.98 13.30 0.02
CA HIS A 170 17.96 13.03 1.06
C HIS A 170 17.36 12.02 2.06
N LEU A 171 17.73 10.76 1.90
CA LEU A 171 17.31 9.69 2.82
C LEU A 171 18.12 9.77 4.11
N LEU A 172 17.43 9.96 5.24
CA LEU A 172 18.02 9.95 6.57
C LEU A 172 18.10 8.52 7.12
N GLU A 173 17.01 7.75 6.96
CA GLU A 173 16.94 6.39 7.51
C GLU A 173 15.89 5.55 6.78
N LEU A 174 16.13 4.24 6.70
CA LEU A 174 15.12 3.22 6.42
C LEU A 174 14.70 2.58 7.75
N VAL A 175 13.41 2.62 8.05
CA VAL A 175 12.88 2.01 9.28
C VAL A 175 11.96 0.84 8.95
N ALA A 176 11.98 -0.19 9.78
CA ALA A 176 11.01 -1.27 9.65
C ALA A 176 9.58 -0.75 9.91
N ALA A 177 8.64 -1.05 9.02
CA ALA A 177 7.26 -0.57 9.13
C ALA A 177 6.60 -0.85 10.49
N PRO A 178 6.75 -2.04 11.12
CA PRO A 178 6.18 -2.27 12.45
C PRO A 178 6.86 -1.45 13.55
N ALA A 179 8.15 -1.11 13.43
CA ALA A 179 8.81 -0.23 14.37
C ALA A 179 8.32 1.22 14.24
N ALA A 180 8.09 1.68 13.00
CA ALA A 180 7.46 2.97 12.76
C ALA A 180 6.04 3.05 13.36
N ALA A 181 5.24 1.98 13.24
CA ALA A 181 3.92 1.89 13.87
C ALA A 181 4.00 1.99 15.41
N LEU A 182 4.93 1.27 16.04
CA LEU A 182 5.15 1.36 17.50
C LEU A 182 5.51 2.78 17.93
N THR A 183 6.35 3.46 17.15
CA THR A 183 6.75 4.85 17.42
C THR A 183 5.55 5.80 17.29
N ALA A 184 4.73 5.62 16.28
CA ALA A 184 3.53 6.44 16.05
C ALA A 184 2.51 6.32 17.20
N TYR A 185 2.39 5.13 17.79
CA TYR A 185 1.54 4.92 18.98
C TYR A 185 2.16 5.41 20.30
N GLY A 186 3.32 6.07 20.26
CA GLY A 186 3.97 6.62 21.43
C GLY A 186 4.48 5.55 22.42
N LEU A 187 4.69 4.33 21.93
CA LEU A 187 5.10 3.20 22.75
C LEU A 187 6.62 3.20 23.06
N THR A 188 7.36 4.10 22.43
CA THR A 188 8.83 4.16 22.48
C THR A 188 9.39 5.03 23.58
N MET A 189 8.64 6.03 24.07
CA MET A 189 9.12 6.93 25.12
C MET A 189 8.03 7.32 26.12
N PRO A 190 8.35 7.46 27.41
CA PRO A 190 7.47 8.11 28.36
C PRO A 190 7.36 9.60 28.00
N LYS A 191 6.14 10.15 27.95
CA LYS A 191 5.97 11.59 27.80
C LYS A 191 6.47 12.31 29.05
N PRO A 192 7.28 13.39 28.90
CA PRO A 192 7.77 14.16 30.05
C PRO A 192 6.68 14.89 30.84
N THR A 193 5.48 15.04 30.29
CA THR A 193 4.44 15.91 30.84
C THR A 193 3.23 15.21 31.42
N GLY A 194 3.19 13.90 31.48
CA GLY A 194 2.04 13.16 32.04
C GLY A 194 0.73 13.24 31.22
N GLU A 195 0.73 13.93 30.08
CA GLU A 195 -0.44 13.98 29.18
C GLU A 195 -0.43 12.78 28.24
N LEU A 196 -1.54 12.05 28.24
CA LEU A 196 -1.81 10.95 27.31
C LEU A 196 -1.88 11.48 25.87
N PRO A 197 -1.35 10.74 24.86
CA PRO A 197 -1.71 11.01 23.49
C PRO A 197 -3.22 10.75 23.35
N SER A 198 -4.00 11.81 23.11
CA SER A 198 -5.37 11.62 22.67
C SER A 198 -5.34 10.89 21.32
N HIS A 199 -5.97 9.71 21.27
CA HIS A 199 -6.20 9.02 20.00
C HIS A 199 -7.05 9.93 19.11
N PRO A 200 -6.76 10.07 17.81
CA PRO A 200 -7.54 10.93 16.91
C PRO A 200 -9.03 10.61 16.87
N ASP A 201 -9.43 9.39 17.24
CA ASP A 201 -10.81 8.91 17.18
C ASP A 201 -11.55 9.00 18.54
N GLY A 202 -10.98 9.66 19.55
CA GLY A 202 -11.66 9.93 20.83
C GLY A 202 -11.92 8.68 21.68
N ASP A 203 -11.27 7.57 21.40
CA ASP A 203 -11.40 6.35 22.20
C ASP A 203 -10.59 6.48 23.50
N GLU A 204 -11.26 6.61 24.63
CA GLU A 204 -10.67 6.67 25.99
C GLU A 204 -10.06 5.33 26.44
N GLY A 205 -9.71 4.50 25.51
CA GLY A 205 -9.36 3.14 25.76
C GLY A 205 -7.89 2.85 25.92
N LEU A 206 -7.32 3.04 27.03
CA LEU A 206 -6.34 2.22 27.74
C LEU A 206 -5.69 3.10 28.82
N PRO A 207 -5.78 2.75 30.09
CA PRO A 207 -5.16 3.52 31.16
C PRO A 207 -3.63 3.40 31.04
N TYR A 208 -3.02 4.39 30.43
CA TYR A 208 -1.57 4.54 30.40
C TYR A 208 -1.16 5.22 31.70
N ALA A 209 -0.70 4.45 32.65
CA ALA A 209 -0.10 5.01 33.87
C ALA A 209 1.29 5.58 33.51
N PRO A 210 1.50 6.91 33.62
CA PRO A 210 2.78 7.53 33.26
C PRO A 210 3.97 7.10 34.14
N GLU A 211 3.72 6.43 35.24
CA GLU A 211 4.75 6.05 36.23
C GLU A 211 5.34 4.64 36.04
N LYS A 212 4.79 3.83 35.14
CA LYS A 212 5.33 2.51 34.84
C LYS A 212 5.35 2.29 33.35
N ILE A 213 6.52 2.38 32.73
CA ILE A 213 6.74 1.70 31.44
C ILE A 213 6.58 0.23 31.75
N LEU A 214 5.37 -0.27 31.61
CA LEU A 214 5.07 -1.67 31.86
C LEU A 214 5.79 -2.49 30.81
N ASP A 215 6.62 -3.41 31.28
CA ASP A 215 7.12 -4.48 30.44
C ASP A 215 5.94 -5.22 29.83
N ARG A 216 5.86 -5.24 28.50
CA ARG A 216 4.75 -5.87 27.77
C ARG A 216 5.22 -6.44 26.44
N ASN A 217 4.45 -7.37 25.93
CA ASN A 217 4.57 -7.80 24.54
C ASN A 217 3.52 -7.06 23.70
N VAL A 218 3.93 -6.61 22.54
CA VAL A 218 3.07 -5.86 21.59
C VAL A 218 3.04 -6.64 20.28
N VAL A 219 1.85 -6.86 19.75
CA VAL A 219 1.66 -7.46 18.43
C VAL A 219 1.31 -6.35 17.46
N VAL A 220 2.11 -6.21 16.41
CA VAL A 220 1.83 -5.33 15.27
C VAL A 220 1.33 -6.19 14.13
N VAL A 221 0.13 -5.91 13.66
CA VAL A 221 -0.50 -6.59 12.54
C VAL A 221 -0.64 -5.59 11.38
N ASP A 222 0.15 -5.79 10.33
CA ASP A 222 0.06 -5.01 9.09
C ASP A 222 -0.68 -5.84 8.04
N PHE A 223 -1.97 -5.55 7.87
CA PHE A 223 -2.81 -6.16 6.84
C PHE A 223 -2.75 -5.30 5.59
N GLY A 224 -1.72 -5.52 4.77
CA GLY A 224 -1.45 -4.75 3.57
C GLY A 224 -2.36 -5.10 2.39
N GLY A 225 -2.05 -4.52 1.23
CA GLY A 225 -2.77 -4.82 -0.01
C GLY A 225 -2.45 -6.20 -0.59
N THR A 226 -1.19 -6.65 -0.47
CA THR A 226 -0.66 -7.87 -1.11
C THR A 226 -0.04 -8.86 -0.13
N SER A 227 0.02 -8.54 1.15
CA SER A 227 0.55 -9.40 2.21
C SER A 227 -0.03 -9.05 3.58
N LEU A 228 0.11 -9.98 4.50
CA LEU A 228 -0.05 -9.82 5.93
C LEU A 228 1.32 -9.96 6.59
N ASP A 229 1.66 -9.00 7.44
CA ASP A 229 2.86 -9.00 8.24
C ASP A 229 2.50 -8.92 9.72
N VAL A 230 2.91 -9.90 10.52
CA VAL A 230 2.66 -9.96 11.95
C VAL A 230 3.98 -9.97 12.69
N THR A 231 4.21 -8.97 13.55
CA THR A 231 5.44 -8.87 14.33
C THR A 231 5.11 -8.79 15.81
N VAL A 232 5.77 -9.60 16.62
CA VAL A 232 5.68 -9.56 18.08
C VAL A 232 6.94 -8.91 18.63
N TYR A 233 6.75 -7.87 19.44
CA TYR A 233 7.82 -7.18 20.12
C TYR A 233 7.71 -7.32 21.64
N ALA A 234 8.83 -7.51 22.30
CA ALA A 234 8.95 -7.24 23.73
C ALA A 234 9.29 -5.75 23.92
N ALA A 235 8.45 -5.03 24.64
CA ALA A 235 8.74 -3.68 25.12
C ALA A 235 9.23 -3.76 26.55
N ARG A 236 10.47 -3.34 26.80
CA ARG A 236 11.14 -3.38 28.10
C ARG A 236 11.89 -2.07 28.32
N ALA A 237 11.51 -1.30 29.32
CA ALA A 237 12.17 -0.04 29.67
C ALA A 237 12.43 0.91 28.47
N GLY A 238 11.50 0.98 27.53
CA GLY A 238 11.62 1.81 26.30
C GLY A 238 12.42 1.17 25.17
N LEU A 239 12.96 -0.04 25.35
CA LEU A 239 13.60 -0.81 24.30
C LEU A 239 12.60 -1.78 23.66
N PHE A 240 12.70 -1.97 22.36
CA PHE A 240 11.88 -2.91 21.59
C PHE A 240 12.77 -4.02 21.02
N SER A 241 12.49 -5.24 21.40
CA SER A 241 13.14 -6.43 20.85
C SER A 241 12.12 -7.27 20.08
N LYS A 242 12.41 -7.57 18.84
CA LYS A 242 11.58 -8.47 18.03
C LYS A 242 11.67 -9.88 18.62
N LEU A 243 10.50 -10.45 18.94
CA LEU A 243 10.38 -11.83 19.43
C LEU A 243 10.03 -12.78 18.29
N ALA A 244 9.03 -12.41 17.47
CA ALA A 244 8.53 -13.26 16.41
C ALA A 244 8.13 -12.44 15.19
N TYR A 245 8.09 -13.10 14.03
CA TYR A 245 7.66 -12.50 12.77
C TYR A 245 7.03 -13.55 11.86
N VAL A 246 5.87 -13.24 11.31
CA VAL A 246 5.19 -14.02 10.28
C VAL A 246 4.88 -13.13 9.10
N HIS A 247 5.15 -13.62 7.88
CA HIS A 247 4.85 -12.96 6.62
C HIS A 247 4.06 -13.91 5.73
N ASP A 248 2.86 -13.51 5.31
CA ASP A 248 2.00 -14.26 4.41
C ASP A 248 1.62 -13.41 3.17
N LYS A 249 2.02 -13.87 1.98
CA LYS A 249 1.70 -13.24 0.70
C LYS A 249 0.34 -13.64 0.13
N THR A 250 -0.36 -14.57 0.76
CA THR A 250 -1.67 -15.05 0.32
C THR A 250 -2.82 -14.27 0.93
N VAL A 251 -2.55 -13.53 2.01
CA VAL A 251 -3.50 -12.72 2.76
C VAL A 251 -3.25 -11.24 2.49
N GLY A 252 -4.29 -10.50 2.14
CA GLY A 252 -4.20 -9.05 1.90
C GLY A 252 -5.51 -8.50 1.32
N GLY A 253 -5.56 -7.19 1.20
CA GLY A 253 -6.73 -6.48 0.67
C GLY A 253 -7.11 -6.92 -0.74
N ARG A 254 -6.14 -7.26 -1.59
CA ARG A 254 -6.35 -7.77 -2.95
C ARG A 254 -7.05 -9.13 -2.95
N ALA A 255 -6.73 -10.03 -2.03
CA ALA A 255 -7.43 -11.32 -1.92
C ALA A 255 -8.92 -11.12 -1.61
N ILE A 256 -9.26 -10.11 -0.79
CA ILE A 256 -10.66 -9.75 -0.51
C ILE A 256 -11.33 -9.15 -1.76
N ASP A 257 -10.61 -8.30 -2.52
CA ASP A 257 -11.12 -7.75 -3.79
C ASP A 257 -11.42 -8.86 -4.78
N ASP A 258 -10.55 -9.86 -4.90
CA ASP A 258 -10.74 -11.01 -5.79
C ASP A 258 -12.01 -11.81 -5.46
N VAL A 259 -12.30 -11.99 -4.18
CA VAL A 259 -13.55 -12.63 -3.71
C VAL A 259 -14.78 -11.83 -4.14
N LEU A 260 -14.73 -10.48 -4.02
CA LEU A 260 -15.82 -9.61 -4.47
C LEU A 260 -15.98 -9.63 -5.99
N VAL A 261 -14.88 -9.57 -6.73
CA VAL A 261 -14.88 -9.67 -8.21
C VAL A 261 -15.58 -10.95 -8.67
N GLN A 262 -15.23 -12.08 -8.08
CA GLN A 262 -15.85 -13.37 -8.41
C GLN A 262 -17.33 -13.40 -8.03
N HIS A 263 -17.70 -12.81 -6.91
CA HIS A 263 -19.08 -12.71 -6.47
C HIS A 263 -19.93 -11.90 -7.47
N PHE A 264 -19.47 -10.70 -7.82
CA PHE A 264 -20.20 -9.81 -8.71
C PHE A 264 -20.21 -10.31 -10.16
N ALA A 265 -19.15 -10.95 -10.63
CA ALA A 265 -19.15 -11.58 -11.96
C ALA A 265 -20.20 -12.68 -12.08
N LYS A 266 -20.35 -13.53 -11.04
CA LYS A 266 -21.41 -14.54 -10.98
C LYS A 266 -22.80 -13.92 -10.90
N GLU A 267 -22.95 -12.84 -10.13
CA GLU A 267 -24.22 -12.12 -10.02
C GLU A 267 -24.62 -11.46 -11.34
N PHE A 268 -23.66 -10.83 -12.04
CA PHE A 268 -23.83 -10.26 -13.37
C PHE A 268 -24.36 -11.32 -14.34
N THR A 269 -23.65 -12.43 -14.48
CA THR A 269 -24.06 -13.53 -15.36
C THR A 269 -25.45 -14.08 -15.03
N LYS A 270 -25.76 -14.20 -13.74
CA LYS A 270 -27.08 -14.67 -13.30
C LYS A 270 -28.21 -13.72 -13.68
N LYS A 271 -27.99 -12.39 -13.54
CA LYS A 271 -28.99 -11.35 -13.84
C LYS A 271 -29.19 -11.12 -15.33
N THR A 272 -28.09 -11.06 -16.08
CA THR A 272 -28.10 -10.60 -17.48
C THR A 272 -28.06 -11.73 -18.51
N LYS A 273 -27.65 -12.94 -18.09
CA LYS A 273 -27.31 -14.09 -18.95
C LYS A 273 -26.10 -13.85 -19.86
N VAL A 274 -25.39 -12.75 -19.67
CA VAL A 274 -24.12 -12.45 -20.33
C VAL A 274 -22.98 -12.86 -19.41
N SER A 275 -21.95 -13.52 -19.95
CA SER A 275 -20.75 -13.88 -19.22
C SER A 275 -19.62 -12.91 -19.55
N ILE A 276 -18.80 -12.57 -18.55
CA ILE A 276 -17.55 -11.85 -18.81
C ILE A 276 -16.56 -12.84 -19.42
N GLY A 277 -16.11 -12.59 -20.64
CA GLY A 277 -15.11 -13.43 -21.30
C GLY A 277 -13.77 -13.41 -20.55
N ASP A 278 -13.09 -14.57 -20.50
CA ASP A 278 -11.79 -14.67 -19.80
C ASP A 278 -10.74 -13.70 -20.34
N GLN A 279 -10.82 -13.38 -21.62
CA GLN A 279 -9.92 -12.45 -22.31
C GLN A 279 -10.39 -10.99 -22.28
N ASP A 280 -11.53 -10.68 -21.70
CA ASP A 280 -12.04 -9.31 -21.57
C ASP A 280 -11.36 -8.59 -20.39
N ALA A 281 -10.07 -8.27 -20.59
CA ALA A 281 -9.27 -7.58 -19.59
C ALA A 281 -9.91 -6.26 -19.11
N ARG A 282 -10.63 -5.58 -20.02
CA ARG A 282 -11.30 -4.30 -19.71
C ARG A 282 -12.48 -4.49 -18.75
N ALA A 283 -13.32 -5.47 -18.99
CA ALA A 283 -14.45 -5.79 -18.11
C ALA A 283 -13.95 -6.20 -16.71
N TRP A 284 -12.94 -7.06 -16.65
CA TRP A 284 -12.34 -7.49 -15.39
C TRP A 284 -11.69 -6.33 -14.64
N ALA A 285 -11.02 -5.39 -15.32
CA ALA A 285 -10.43 -4.21 -14.70
C ALA A 285 -11.50 -3.27 -14.12
N LYS A 286 -12.60 -3.02 -14.87
CA LYS A 286 -13.74 -2.25 -14.38
C LYS A 286 -14.31 -2.87 -13.09
N LEU A 287 -14.62 -4.16 -13.15
CA LEU A 287 -15.23 -4.86 -12.03
C LEU A 287 -14.30 -4.89 -10.80
N ARG A 288 -12.99 -5.03 -10.99
CA ARG A 288 -12.00 -5.01 -9.91
C ARG A 288 -11.94 -3.64 -9.24
N ASN A 289 -11.86 -2.55 -10.02
CA ASN A 289 -11.83 -1.20 -9.47
C ASN A 289 -13.09 -0.90 -8.64
N GLU A 290 -14.26 -1.25 -9.14
CA GLU A 290 -15.51 -1.04 -8.43
C GLU A 290 -15.66 -1.96 -7.21
N SER A 291 -15.13 -3.18 -7.29
CA SER A 291 -15.08 -4.10 -6.13
C SER A 291 -14.20 -3.55 -5.00
N GLU A 292 -13.08 -2.94 -5.30
CA GLU A 292 -12.23 -2.27 -4.30
C GLU A 292 -12.97 -1.09 -3.65
N LEU A 293 -13.64 -0.24 -4.43
CA LEU A 293 -14.45 0.86 -3.91
C LEU A 293 -15.59 0.35 -3.02
N THR A 294 -16.26 -0.72 -3.46
CA THR A 294 -17.31 -1.40 -2.68
C THR A 294 -16.78 -1.92 -1.35
N LYS A 295 -15.60 -2.58 -1.34
CA LYS A 295 -14.93 -3.03 -0.11
C LYS A 295 -14.66 -1.86 0.83
N ARG A 296 -14.10 -0.77 0.33
CA ARG A 296 -13.81 0.43 1.13
C ARG A 296 -15.08 1.04 1.73
N SER A 297 -16.16 1.14 0.94
CA SER A 297 -17.45 1.65 1.41
C SER A 297 -18.04 0.81 2.55
N LEU A 298 -17.82 -0.51 2.54
CA LEU A 298 -18.26 -1.40 3.61
C LEU A 298 -17.52 -1.19 4.93
N SER A 299 -16.39 -0.48 4.96
CA SER A 299 -15.72 -0.09 6.21
C SER A 299 -16.54 0.94 7.01
N ALA A 300 -17.25 1.84 6.32
CA ALA A 300 -18.09 2.87 6.94
C ALA A 300 -19.59 2.51 6.96
N SER A 301 -20.05 1.63 6.04
CA SER A 301 -21.46 1.29 5.85
C SER A 301 -21.73 -0.20 6.06
N ASN A 302 -22.96 -0.55 6.45
CA ASN A 302 -23.38 -1.96 6.55
C ASN A 302 -23.67 -2.61 5.19
N SER A 303 -23.89 -1.80 4.15
CA SER A 303 -24.12 -2.26 2.77
C SER A 303 -23.49 -1.27 1.79
N ALA A 304 -23.08 -1.77 0.64
CA ALA A 304 -22.53 -0.97 -0.44
C ALA A 304 -23.04 -1.49 -1.80
N GLN A 305 -23.09 -0.60 -2.79
CA GLN A 305 -23.41 -0.92 -4.16
C GLN A 305 -22.12 -1.09 -4.98
N CYS A 306 -22.19 -1.98 -5.97
CA CYS A 306 -21.20 -2.15 -7.02
C CYS A 306 -21.92 -1.86 -8.34
N SER A 307 -21.59 -0.75 -9.00
CA SER A 307 -22.24 -0.34 -10.23
C SER A 307 -21.20 -0.11 -11.33
N VAL A 308 -21.31 -0.84 -12.42
CA VAL A 308 -20.37 -0.77 -13.56
C VAL A 308 -21.15 -0.55 -14.84
N GLU A 309 -20.94 0.59 -15.47
CA GLU A 309 -21.51 0.90 -16.77
C GLU A 309 -20.83 0.09 -17.87
N SER A 310 -21.65 -0.50 -18.75
CA SER A 310 -21.17 -1.29 -19.91
C SER A 310 -20.08 -2.27 -19.49
N LEU A 311 -20.42 -3.16 -18.56
CA LEU A 311 -19.46 -4.12 -17.98
C LEU A 311 -18.99 -5.11 -19.06
N ALA A 312 -19.93 -5.80 -19.72
CA ALA A 312 -19.63 -6.71 -20.83
C ALA A 312 -20.75 -6.65 -21.87
N GLU A 313 -20.40 -6.76 -23.15
CA GLU A 313 -21.33 -6.70 -24.31
C GLU A 313 -22.26 -5.48 -24.27
N GLY A 314 -21.81 -4.36 -23.71
CA GLY A 314 -22.61 -3.14 -23.58
C GLY A 314 -23.66 -3.17 -22.46
N VAL A 315 -23.71 -4.24 -21.66
CA VAL A 315 -24.68 -4.41 -20.57
C VAL A 315 -24.13 -3.85 -19.26
N ASP A 316 -24.94 -3.03 -18.59
CA ASP A 316 -24.60 -2.47 -17.28
C ASP A 316 -24.76 -3.52 -16.17
N PHE A 317 -23.97 -3.37 -15.14
CA PHE A 317 -24.11 -4.14 -13.91
C PHE A 317 -24.46 -3.23 -12.74
N SER A 318 -25.42 -3.67 -11.94
CA SER A 318 -25.69 -3.12 -10.61
C SER A 318 -25.99 -4.24 -9.64
N GLY A 319 -25.17 -4.32 -8.61
CA GLY A 319 -25.31 -5.28 -7.51
C GLY A 319 -25.13 -4.59 -6.16
N SER A 320 -25.53 -5.26 -5.11
CA SER A 320 -25.29 -4.78 -3.74
C SER A 320 -24.83 -5.92 -2.84
N ILE A 321 -24.00 -5.58 -1.87
CA ILE A 321 -23.51 -6.53 -0.88
C ILE A 321 -23.52 -5.88 0.49
N ASN A 322 -23.81 -6.68 1.53
CA ASN A 322 -23.68 -6.22 2.91
C ASN A 322 -22.43 -6.80 3.57
N ARG A 323 -22.05 -6.19 4.71
CA ARG A 323 -20.86 -6.58 5.48
C ARG A 323 -20.87 -8.04 5.91
N MET A 324 -22.04 -8.56 6.32
CA MET A 324 -22.19 -9.97 6.71
C MET A 324 -21.88 -10.91 5.55
N ARG A 325 -22.36 -10.59 4.35
CA ARG A 325 -22.09 -11.39 3.14
C ARG A 325 -20.62 -11.33 2.74
N LEU A 326 -19.98 -10.15 2.81
CA LEU A 326 -18.53 -10.04 2.59
C LEU A 326 -17.74 -10.89 3.58
N ASN A 327 -18.07 -10.80 4.87
CA ASN A 327 -17.39 -11.59 5.91
C ASN A 327 -17.52 -13.11 5.67
N LEU A 328 -18.67 -13.56 5.21
CA LEU A 328 -18.87 -14.97 4.84
C LEU A 328 -18.01 -15.38 3.63
N LEU A 329 -17.99 -14.54 2.59
CA LEU A 329 -17.23 -14.82 1.37
C LEU A 329 -15.71 -14.81 1.61
N ALA A 330 -15.21 -13.89 2.44
CA ALA A 330 -13.80 -13.74 2.77
C ALA A 330 -13.37 -14.51 4.03
N SER A 331 -14.24 -15.40 4.58
CA SER A 331 -14.01 -16.07 5.86
C SER A 331 -12.71 -16.87 5.92
N SER A 332 -12.32 -17.54 4.82
CA SER A 332 -11.04 -18.26 4.75
C SER A 332 -9.84 -17.33 4.85
N ILE A 333 -9.89 -16.15 4.22
CA ILE A 333 -8.83 -15.15 4.28
C ILE A 333 -8.67 -14.62 5.71
N TYR A 334 -9.79 -14.32 6.36
CA TYR A 334 -9.77 -13.85 7.75
C TYR A 334 -9.30 -14.93 8.72
N GLN A 335 -9.69 -16.21 8.48
CA GLN A 335 -9.22 -17.31 9.31
C GLN A 335 -7.72 -17.51 9.18
N THR A 336 -7.16 -17.48 7.96
CA THR A 336 -5.71 -17.54 7.75
C THR A 336 -5.00 -16.39 8.47
N ALA A 337 -5.52 -15.17 8.38
CA ALA A 337 -4.95 -14.03 9.10
C ALA A 337 -4.93 -14.24 10.62
N VAL A 338 -6.01 -14.77 11.19
CA VAL A 338 -6.10 -15.09 12.63
C VAL A 338 -5.10 -16.19 13.01
N ASP A 339 -4.94 -17.20 12.18
CA ASP A 339 -4.01 -18.31 12.43
C ASP A 339 -2.55 -17.84 12.36
N ASP A 340 -2.22 -16.92 11.44
CA ASP A 340 -0.89 -16.29 11.38
C ASP A 340 -0.58 -15.42 12.62
N VAL A 341 -1.58 -14.68 13.10
CA VAL A 341 -1.43 -13.92 14.36
C VAL A 341 -1.19 -14.87 15.54
N LYS A 342 -1.95 -15.96 15.65
CA LYS A 342 -1.73 -16.98 16.70
C LYS A 342 -0.34 -17.59 16.60
N LYS A 343 0.06 -17.99 15.39
CA LYS A 343 1.38 -18.55 15.12
C LYS A 343 2.50 -17.59 15.56
N ALA A 344 2.36 -16.30 15.29
CA ALA A 344 3.34 -15.30 15.71
C ALA A 344 3.40 -15.13 17.24
N ILE A 345 2.27 -15.29 17.95
CA ILE A 345 2.19 -15.15 19.40
C ILE A 345 2.75 -16.41 20.12
N GLU A 346 2.57 -17.58 19.51
CA GLU A 346 2.97 -18.88 20.08
C GLU A 346 4.43 -19.27 19.79
N SER A 347 5.11 -18.58 18.84
CA SER A 347 6.50 -18.83 18.46
C SER A 347 7.49 -18.04 19.33
#